data_753754f807a242a8a0ad2041cdfddd8f
#
_entry.id   753754f807a242a8a0ad2041cdfddd8f
#
_cell.length_a   1.000
_cell.length_b   1.000
_cell.length_c   1.000
_cell.angle_alpha   90.00
_cell.angle_beta   90.00
_cell.angle_gamma   90.00
#
_symmetry.space_group_name_H-M   'P 1'
#
loop_
_entity.id
_entity.type
_entity.pdbx_description
1 polymer ?
#
loop_
_entity_poly.entity_id
_entity_poly.type
_entity_poly.pdbx_seq_one_letter_code
_entity_poly.pdbx_strand_id
1 'polypeptide(L)'
;MKTLSDILKINFPKISLLDIGAMQTSEADRFKSLFKSNLIEVIGFEANINEYLKLQNKTNKKYFNYCLGDGTERILYITRYPGCTSLYEPNPEIINLFTGIGTKENGNFRVIEKRKVKTHRLEKIKEINKVDVIKVDTQGSELDILK
;
A
#
# COMPACT_ATOMS: atom_id res chain seq x y z
N MET A 1 16.60 9.70 -25.74
CA MET A 1 17.58 8.76 -25.16
C MET A 1 17.03 7.36 -25.44
N LYS A 2 17.80 6.49 -26.10
CA LYS A 2 17.37 5.11 -26.37
C LYS A 2 17.37 4.31 -25.08
N THR A 3 16.35 3.51 -24.85
CA THR A 3 16.28 2.60 -23.70
C THR A 3 17.14 1.36 -23.94
N LEU A 4 17.42 0.61 -22.89
CA LEU A 4 18.19 -0.65 -23.00
C LEU A 4 17.48 -1.66 -23.94
N SER A 5 16.14 -1.70 -23.89
CA SER A 5 15.32 -2.53 -24.80
C SER A 5 15.47 -2.12 -26.27
N ASP A 6 15.57 -0.80 -26.55
CA ASP A 6 15.78 -0.31 -27.91
C ASP A 6 17.15 -0.69 -28.44
N ILE A 7 18.15 -0.71 -27.54
CA ILE A 7 19.55 -1.05 -27.88
C ILE A 7 19.68 -2.56 -28.12
N LEU A 8 19.11 -3.35 -27.24
CA LEU A 8 19.26 -4.82 -27.28
C LEU A 8 18.24 -5.50 -28.20
N LYS A 9 17.24 -4.78 -28.70
CA LYS A 9 16.11 -5.31 -29.48
C LYS A 9 15.42 -6.50 -28.78
N ILE A 10 15.36 -6.46 -27.45
CA ILE A 10 14.74 -7.48 -26.59
C ILE A 10 13.45 -6.95 -26.01
N ASN A 11 12.38 -7.73 -26.11
CA ASN A 11 11.16 -7.49 -25.36
C ASN A 11 11.33 -8.03 -23.93
N PHE A 12 11.54 -7.14 -22.96
CA PHE A 12 11.55 -7.54 -21.56
C PHE A 12 10.14 -7.96 -21.11
N PRO A 13 10.04 -9.05 -20.34
CA PRO A 13 8.76 -9.43 -19.74
C PRO A 13 8.29 -8.34 -18.80
N LYS A 14 6.97 -8.13 -18.73
CA LYS A 14 6.37 -7.25 -17.75
C LYS A 14 6.48 -7.85 -16.35
N ILE A 15 6.81 -7.02 -15.38
CA ILE A 15 6.88 -7.36 -13.96
C ILE A 15 5.54 -7.00 -13.33
N SER A 16 4.92 -7.96 -12.67
CA SER A 16 3.68 -7.75 -11.91
C SER A 16 4.01 -7.40 -10.46
N LEU A 17 3.74 -6.14 -10.09
CA LEU A 17 3.92 -5.62 -8.73
C LEU A 17 2.59 -5.60 -8.00
N LEU A 18 2.55 -6.23 -6.84
CA LEU A 18 1.49 -6.12 -5.86
C LEU A 18 1.90 -5.08 -4.81
N ASP A 19 1.14 -3.98 -4.71
CA ASP A 19 1.40 -2.86 -3.80
C ASP A 19 0.32 -2.82 -2.72
N ILE A 20 0.64 -3.30 -1.52
CA ILE A 20 -0.27 -3.35 -0.39
C ILE A 20 0.04 -2.19 0.55
N GLY A 21 -0.95 -1.35 0.84
CA GLY A 21 -0.78 -0.02 1.41
C GLY A 21 -0.30 0.96 0.33
N ALA A 22 -1.09 1.06 -0.75
CA ALA A 22 -0.76 1.78 -1.98
C ALA A 22 -1.03 3.30 -1.88
N MET A 23 -0.68 3.91 -0.76
CA MET A 23 -0.83 5.35 -0.57
C MET A 23 0.09 6.14 -1.50
N GLN A 24 -0.40 7.27 -2.02
CA GLN A 24 0.45 8.18 -2.81
C GLN A 24 1.44 8.90 -1.86
N THR A 25 2.70 8.48 -1.90
CA THR A 25 3.80 9.08 -1.14
C THR A 25 4.82 9.73 -2.07
N SER A 26 5.61 10.67 -1.53
CA SER A 26 6.78 11.21 -2.23
C SER A 26 7.85 10.14 -2.52
N GLU A 27 7.86 9.04 -1.76
CA GLU A 27 8.73 7.89 -1.99
C GLU A 27 8.37 7.11 -3.27
N ALA A 28 7.13 7.19 -3.74
CA ALA A 28 6.74 6.68 -5.06
C ALA A 28 7.61 7.28 -6.19
N ASP A 29 8.25 8.41 -5.95
CA ASP A 29 9.18 9.01 -6.90
C ASP A 29 10.48 8.20 -7.10
N ARG A 30 10.91 7.40 -6.13
CA ARG A 30 12.08 6.51 -6.28
C ARG A 30 11.89 5.47 -7.39
N PHE A 31 10.66 5.00 -7.57
CA PHE A 31 10.30 4.03 -8.60
C PHE A 31 9.69 4.65 -9.86
N LYS A 32 9.65 5.98 -9.94
CA LYS A 32 8.98 6.71 -11.02
C LYS A 32 9.50 6.34 -12.41
N SER A 33 10.79 6.08 -12.55
CA SER A 33 11.40 5.64 -13.80
C SER A 33 10.93 4.26 -14.23
N LEU A 34 10.81 3.32 -13.27
CA LEU A 34 10.29 1.97 -13.52
C LEU A 34 8.81 2.03 -13.90
N PHE A 35 8.02 2.89 -13.24
CA PHE A 35 6.60 3.07 -13.58
C PHE A 35 6.37 3.73 -14.94
N LYS A 36 7.34 4.51 -15.45
CA LYS A 36 7.28 5.13 -16.78
C LYS A 36 7.63 4.16 -17.90
N SER A 37 8.32 3.07 -17.60
CA SER A 37 8.90 2.17 -18.63
C SER A 37 7.88 1.23 -19.28
N ASN A 38 6.60 1.23 -18.91
CA ASN A 38 5.59 0.24 -19.29
C ASN A 38 5.96 -1.24 -19.03
N LEU A 39 7.07 -1.47 -18.32
CA LEU A 39 7.55 -2.81 -17.97
C LEU A 39 6.96 -3.31 -16.65
N ILE A 40 6.25 -2.46 -15.92
CA ILE A 40 5.61 -2.81 -14.65
C ILE A 40 4.10 -2.66 -14.77
N GLU A 41 3.39 -3.69 -14.37
CA GLU A 41 1.96 -3.67 -14.10
C GLU A 41 1.74 -3.69 -12.58
N VAL A 42 0.90 -2.78 -12.08
CA VAL A 42 0.65 -2.63 -10.64
C VAL A 42 -0.79 -3.00 -10.33
N ILE A 43 -0.96 -3.86 -9.35
CA ILE A 43 -2.23 -4.05 -8.63
C ILE A 43 -1.99 -3.54 -7.22
N GLY A 44 -2.73 -2.49 -6.81
CA GLY A 44 -2.58 -1.86 -5.52
C GLY A 44 -3.83 -1.94 -4.68
N PHE A 45 -3.64 -2.05 -3.36
CA PHE A 45 -4.71 -2.07 -2.36
C PHE A 45 -4.49 -0.99 -1.33
N GLU A 46 -5.51 -0.17 -1.10
CA GLU A 46 -5.51 0.89 -0.09
C GLU A 46 -6.80 0.82 0.72
N ALA A 47 -6.66 0.60 2.04
CA ALA A 47 -7.79 0.46 2.95
C ALA A 47 -8.46 1.78 3.29
N ASN A 48 -7.68 2.87 3.39
CA ASN A 48 -8.21 4.19 3.67
C ASN A 48 -8.83 4.79 2.42
N ILE A 49 -10.17 4.89 2.40
CA ILE A 49 -10.92 5.41 1.24
C ILE A 49 -10.45 6.80 0.81
N ASN A 50 -10.07 7.68 1.75
CA ASN A 50 -9.61 9.03 1.42
C ASN A 50 -8.27 9.02 0.66
N GLU A 51 -7.39 8.06 0.97
CA GLU A 51 -6.13 7.87 0.25
C GLU A 51 -6.34 7.13 -1.07
N TYR A 52 -7.23 6.11 -1.08
CA TYR A 52 -7.61 5.41 -2.29
C TYR A 52 -8.15 6.35 -3.38
N LEU A 53 -9.00 7.31 -3.01
CA LEU A 53 -9.60 8.27 -3.95
C LEU A 53 -8.56 9.20 -4.61
N LYS A 54 -7.36 9.34 -4.03
CA LYS A 54 -6.24 10.09 -4.63
C LYS A 54 -5.47 9.27 -5.68
N LEU A 55 -5.60 7.94 -5.64
CA LEU A 55 -4.93 7.04 -6.57
C LEU A 55 -5.64 7.08 -7.92
N GLN A 56 -4.85 7.06 -9.00
CA GLN A 56 -5.38 7.07 -10.36
C GLN A 56 -5.11 5.75 -11.06
N ASN A 57 -6.16 5.09 -11.50
CA ASN A 57 -6.04 3.95 -12.40
C ASN A 57 -5.47 4.40 -13.76
N LYS A 58 -4.57 3.59 -14.31
CA LYS A 58 -3.95 3.77 -15.62
C LYS A 58 -3.92 2.42 -16.33
N THR A 59 -3.53 2.39 -17.58
CA THR A 59 -3.46 1.16 -18.38
C THR A 59 -2.64 0.06 -17.68
N ASN A 60 -1.56 0.45 -16.98
CA ASN A 60 -0.66 -0.48 -16.27
C ASN A 60 -0.76 -0.39 -14.75
N LYS A 61 -1.77 0.29 -14.19
CA LYS A 61 -1.99 0.44 -12.75
C LYS A 61 -3.46 0.32 -12.42
N LYS A 62 -3.80 -0.60 -11.54
CA LYS A 62 -5.15 -0.79 -11.01
C LYS A 62 -5.11 -0.74 -9.50
N TYR A 63 -5.99 0.04 -8.90
CA TYR A 63 -6.09 0.18 -7.45
C TYR A 63 -7.49 -0.22 -6.99
N PHE A 64 -7.55 -0.83 -5.81
CA PHE A 64 -8.78 -1.29 -5.19
C PHE A 64 -8.84 -0.83 -3.74
N ASN A 65 -10.02 -0.41 -3.30
CA ASN A 65 -10.25 -0.06 -1.89
C ASN A 65 -10.58 -1.33 -1.09
N TYR A 66 -9.58 -2.19 -0.91
CA TYR A 66 -9.68 -3.38 -0.07
C TYR A 66 -8.74 -3.25 1.12
N CYS A 67 -9.24 -3.57 2.30
CA CYS A 67 -8.43 -3.81 3.47
C CYS A 67 -8.01 -5.28 3.47
N LEU A 68 -6.71 -5.55 3.32
CA LEU A 68 -6.20 -6.93 3.32
C LEU A 68 -5.97 -7.41 4.75
N GLY A 69 -6.15 -8.72 4.98
CA GLY A 69 -5.94 -9.37 6.27
C GLY A 69 -6.47 -10.81 6.26
N ASP A 70 -6.85 -11.29 7.44
CA ASP A 70 -7.28 -12.68 7.68
C ASP A 70 -8.70 -13.05 7.19
N GLY A 71 -9.43 -12.10 6.61
CA GLY A 71 -10.81 -12.29 6.17
C GLY A 71 -11.86 -12.06 7.25
N THR A 72 -11.49 -11.58 8.43
CA THR A 72 -12.44 -11.25 9.51
C THR A 72 -12.81 -9.76 9.52
N GLU A 73 -13.78 -9.40 10.34
CA GLU A 73 -14.06 -7.99 10.64
C GLU A 73 -13.03 -7.47 11.63
N ARG A 74 -12.45 -6.32 11.33
CA ARG A 74 -11.42 -5.66 12.13
C ARG A 74 -11.75 -4.18 12.31
N ILE A 75 -11.01 -3.52 13.18
CA ILE A 75 -11.03 -2.06 13.30
C ILE A 75 -9.82 -1.53 12.53
N LEU A 76 -10.07 -0.60 11.61
CA LEU A 76 -9.03 0.21 10.97
C LEU A 76 -8.86 1.49 11.78
N TYR A 77 -7.68 1.69 12.32
CA TYR A 77 -7.29 2.89 13.08
C TYR A 77 -6.71 3.91 12.11
N ILE A 78 -7.55 4.85 11.71
CA ILE A 78 -7.16 5.92 10.79
C ILE A 78 -6.48 7.01 11.59
N THR A 79 -5.25 7.32 11.22
CA THR A 79 -4.39 8.24 11.94
C THR A 79 -4.30 9.59 11.24
N ARG A 80 -3.84 10.61 11.99
CA ARG A 80 -3.64 11.97 11.49
C ARG A 80 -2.72 11.99 10.27
N TYR A 81 -1.62 11.25 10.30
CA TYR A 81 -0.82 10.99 9.10
C TYR A 81 -1.28 9.67 8.48
N PRO A 82 -1.89 9.70 7.30
CA PRO A 82 -2.52 8.51 6.71
C PRO A 82 -1.59 7.30 6.57
N GLY A 83 -0.28 7.55 6.37
CA GLY A 83 0.74 6.51 6.30
C GLY A 83 0.98 5.75 7.61
N CYS A 84 0.37 6.17 8.72
CA CYS A 84 0.40 5.45 10.00
C CYS A 84 -0.91 4.68 10.28
N THR A 85 -1.83 4.65 9.32
CA THR A 85 -3.10 3.92 9.43
C THR A 85 -2.85 2.42 9.47
N SER A 86 -3.50 1.71 10.41
CA SER A 86 -3.24 0.29 10.67
C SER A 86 -4.48 -0.45 11.16
N LEU A 87 -4.47 -1.79 11.05
CA LEU A 87 -5.39 -2.68 11.75
C LEU A 87 -5.03 -2.88 13.23
N TYR A 88 -3.91 -2.33 13.67
CA TYR A 88 -3.47 -2.35 15.07
C TYR A 88 -3.58 -0.95 15.68
N GLU A 89 -4.07 -0.91 16.93
CA GLU A 89 -4.12 0.34 17.67
C GLU A 89 -2.70 0.81 18.00
N PRO A 90 -2.35 2.07 17.71
CA PRO A 90 -1.05 2.62 18.07
C PRO A 90 -0.79 2.49 19.58
N ASN A 91 0.36 1.94 19.97
CA ASN A 91 0.77 1.86 21.38
C ASN A 91 1.48 3.17 21.80
N PRO A 92 0.83 4.02 22.64
CA PRO A 92 1.40 5.31 23.05
C PRO A 92 2.71 5.16 23.86
N GLU A 93 2.85 4.10 24.65
CA GLU A 93 4.05 3.88 25.47
C GLU A 93 5.29 3.67 24.59
N ILE A 94 5.13 2.97 23.48
CA ILE A 94 6.24 2.70 22.55
C ILE A 94 6.44 3.89 21.60
N ILE A 95 5.37 4.37 20.97
CA ILE A 95 5.45 5.41 19.92
C ILE A 95 6.02 6.71 20.48
N ASN A 96 5.65 7.09 21.71
CA ASN A 96 6.12 8.34 22.31
C ASN A 96 7.59 8.30 22.77
N LEU A 97 8.28 7.16 22.65
CA LEU A 97 9.73 7.09 22.82
C LEU A 97 10.50 7.67 21.62
N PHE A 98 9.85 7.80 20.47
CA PHE A 98 10.48 8.33 19.25
C PHE A 98 10.17 9.82 19.09
N THR A 99 11.19 10.60 18.77
CA THR A 99 11.03 12.03 18.46
C THR A 99 10.40 12.23 17.07
N GLY A 100 9.53 13.22 16.95
CA GLY A 100 8.90 13.58 15.66
C GLY A 100 7.71 12.75 15.25
N ILE A 101 7.43 11.63 15.93
CA ILE A 101 6.22 10.86 15.79
C ILE A 101 5.55 10.74 17.17
N GLY A 102 4.25 10.66 17.23
CA GLY A 102 3.55 10.62 18.53
C GLY A 102 2.08 10.29 18.36
N THR A 103 1.42 10.05 19.49
CA THR A 103 -0.01 9.78 19.57
C THR A 103 -0.82 10.98 20.07
N LYS A 104 -0.17 12.03 20.56
CA LYS A 104 -0.80 13.27 21.05
C LYS A 104 -1.30 14.14 19.88
N GLU A 105 -1.87 15.31 20.19
CA GLU A 105 -2.62 16.15 19.26
C GLU A 105 -1.96 16.42 17.90
N ASN A 106 -0.65 16.64 17.88
CA ASN A 106 0.11 16.86 16.64
C ASN A 106 0.87 15.62 16.15
N GLY A 107 0.70 14.49 16.81
CA GLY A 107 1.42 13.26 16.48
C GLY A 107 0.88 12.57 15.24
N ASN A 108 1.78 11.97 14.46
CA ASN A 108 1.43 11.26 13.23
C ASN A 108 0.54 10.04 13.50
N PHE A 109 0.74 9.37 14.63
CA PHE A 109 -0.03 8.20 15.06
C PHE A 109 -1.28 8.55 15.86
N ARG A 110 -1.65 9.83 16.00
CA ARG A 110 -2.93 10.18 16.62
C ARG A 110 -4.08 9.57 15.83
N VAL A 111 -4.85 8.69 16.48
CA VAL A 111 -6.06 8.11 15.87
C VAL A 111 -7.13 9.20 15.78
N ILE A 112 -7.59 9.47 14.57
CA ILE A 112 -8.65 10.45 14.29
C ILE A 112 -9.99 9.78 14.00
N GLU A 113 -9.96 8.50 13.59
CA GLU A 113 -11.17 7.72 13.32
C GLU A 113 -10.90 6.23 13.58
N LYS A 114 -11.89 5.52 14.12
CA LYS A 114 -11.92 4.05 14.22
C LYS A 114 -13.05 3.56 13.31
N ARG A 115 -12.71 2.78 12.30
CA ARG A 115 -13.67 2.29 11.29
C ARG A 115 -13.72 0.78 11.29
N LYS A 116 -14.93 0.21 11.40
CA LYS A 116 -15.12 -1.22 11.14
C LYS A 116 -14.91 -1.50 9.66
N VAL A 117 -14.08 -2.49 9.35
CA VAL A 117 -13.78 -2.92 8.00
C VAL A 117 -13.85 -4.43 7.91
N LYS A 118 -14.33 -4.94 6.78
CA LYS A 118 -14.18 -6.33 6.42
C LYS A 118 -12.83 -6.50 5.75
N THR A 119 -11.98 -7.36 6.30
CA THR A 119 -10.70 -7.67 5.65
C THR A 119 -10.89 -8.72 4.56
N HIS A 120 -9.99 -8.72 3.59
CA HIS A 120 -9.97 -9.66 2.47
C HIS A 120 -8.67 -10.47 2.50
N ARG A 121 -8.80 -11.77 2.40
CA ARG A 121 -7.65 -12.66 2.27
C ARG A 121 -7.06 -12.54 0.87
N LEU A 122 -5.73 -12.47 0.80
CA LEU A 122 -5.00 -12.24 -0.45
C LEU A 122 -5.33 -13.28 -1.52
N GLU A 123 -5.40 -14.56 -1.14
CA GLU A 123 -5.68 -15.67 -2.05
C GLU A 123 -7.14 -15.72 -2.57
N LYS A 124 -8.02 -14.87 -2.03
CA LYS A 124 -9.43 -14.77 -2.48
C LYS A 124 -9.66 -13.62 -3.47
N ILE A 125 -8.63 -12.85 -3.78
CA ILE A 125 -8.75 -11.70 -4.65
C ILE A 125 -8.56 -12.13 -6.11
N LYS A 126 -9.66 -12.07 -6.87
CA LYS A 126 -9.70 -12.54 -8.27
C LYS A 126 -8.90 -11.66 -9.24
N GLU A 127 -8.67 -10.43 -8.87
CA GLU A 127 -7.95 -9.44 -9.67
C GLU A 127 -6.44 -9.74 -9.75
N ILE A 128 -5.93 -10.58 -8.85
CA ILE A 128 -4.52 -10.97 -8.80
C ILE A 128 -4.33 -12.23 -9.64
N ASN A 129 -3.68 -12.10 -10.80
CA ASN A 129 -3.41 -13.23 -11.68
C ASN A 129 -1.96 -13.73 -11.56
N LYS A 130 -1.02 -12.81 -11.46
CA LYS A 130 0.42 -13.08 -11.39
C LYS A 130 1.07 -12.05 -10.47
N VAL A 131 2.03 -12.47 -9.68
CA VAL A 131 2.83 -11.60 -8.82
C VAL A 131 4.29 -11.99 -8.95
N ASP A 132 5.12 -11.04 -9.37
CA ASP A 132 6.57 -11.20 -9.42
C ASP A 132 7.23 -10.51 -8.22
N VAL A 133 6.63 -9.40 -7.75
CA VAL A 133 7.11 -8.60 -6.62
C VAL A 133 5.94 -8.18 -5.74
N ILE A 134 6.11 -8.28 -4.43
CA ILE A 134 5.16 -7.76 -3.44
C ILE A 134 5.86 -6.66 -2.64
N LYS A 135 5.22 -5.48 -2.54
CA LYS A 135 5.51 -4.46 -1.53
C LYS A 135 4.36 -4.48 -0.53
N VAL A 136 4.68 -4.64 0.75
CA VAL A 136 3.71 -4.57 1.85
C VAL A 136 4.15 -3.48 2.81
N ASP A 137 3.26 -2.54 3.08
CA ASP A 137 3.50 -1.44 4.02
C ASP A 137 2.15 -1.07 4.66
N THR A 138 1.79 -1.80 5.71
CA THR A 138 0.46 -1.74 6.35
C THR A 138 0.56 -1.47 7.85
N GLN A 139 1.73 -1.05 8.30
CA GLN A 139 2.00 -0.60 9.67
C GLN A 139 1.65 -1.67 10.73
N GLY A 140 2.15 -2.90 10.51
CA GLY A 140 2.13 -3.99 11.47
C GLY A 140 1.24 -5.18 11.10
N SER A 141 0.38 -5.09 10.08
CA SER A 141 -0.48 -6.20 9.64
C SER A 141 0.11 -7.06 8.53
N GLU A 142 1.39 -6.87 8.19
CA GLU A 142 2.09 -7.55 7.10
C GLU A 142 2.02 -9.08 7.24
N LEU A 143 2.25 -9.59 8.45
CA LEU A 143 2.22 -11.03 8.71
C LEU A 143 0.80 -11.62 8.55
N ASP A 144 -0.24 -10.90 8.97
CA ASP A 144 -1.64 -11.35 8.86
C ASP A 144 -2.10 -11.42 7.39
N ILE A 145 -1.49 -10.60 6.54
CA ILE A 145 -1.78 -10.56 5.09
C ILE A 145 -1.07 -11.69 4.35
N LEU A 146 0.13 -12.08 4.80
CA LEU A 146 0.99 -13.04 4.10
C LEU A 146 0.82 -14.50 4.60
N LYS A 147 -0.03 -14.73 5.60
CA LYS A 147 -0.41 -16.07 6.10
C LYS A 147 -1.59 -16.63 5.30
#